data_ab3031e291ae510a394414878c5ec4ef
#
_entry.id   ab3031e291ae510a394414878c5ec4ef
#
_cell.length_a   1.000
_cell.length_b   1.000
_cell.length_c   1.000
_cell.angle_alpha   90.00
_cell.angle_beta   90.00
_cell.angle_gamma   90.00
#
_symmetry.space_group_name_H-M   'P 1'
#
loop_
_entity.id
_entity.type
_entity.pdbx_description
1 polymer ?
#
loop_
_entity_poly.entity_id
_entity_poly.type
_entity_poly.pdbx_seq_one_letter_code
_entity_poly.pdbx_strand_id
1 'polypeptide(L)'
;MQTLVIIGNGMAANRVLEELGINHQYDAIQVIGDEHIPHYNRIMLSPLLANETTLEAITPHDDAWYQERRIEVILGDGVKAVNVQAQQVETNSGRALPYSDLVFATGSRSFIPPVDGADHPAVIGFRTMSDVDAMVEKFGNLKHATVIGAGLLGVEAAVGLKLRGVDVTLLHRNPVLMNRQLDATASSILEASLAERGIDVRTGTSPVRLHGNSDAIQKIEIKSKRGEETLDTQLVVFATGIAPNIELAVDAGITTQRGICVNEQMKTCTPGIYALGECCEFDNQTYGLVAPIWDQAKVLAAILKSNDDTAPYKERTHLTKLKVSGLDMHSIGEYEASEGGDVIATEDLSEGVYRKLVLRENKIVGVLCVGDVTDSHWYYELMSDGADISSIRDMLIFGQAYCEQAA
;
A
#
# COMPACT_ATOMS: atom_id res chain seq x y z
N MET A 1 -8.56 5.23 35.44
CA MET A 1 -8.00 5.96 34.31
C MET A 1 -8.15 5.08 33.09
N GLN A 2 -8.89 5.54 32.07
CA GLN A 2 -9.04 4.79 30.84
C GLN A 2 -7.95 5.22 29.87
N THR A 3 -7.09 4.30 29.46
CA THR A 3 -5.96 4.57 28.58
C THR A 3 -6.08 3.72 27.32
N LEU A 4 -6.01 4.37 26.15
CA LEU A 4 -5.89 3.70 24.88
C LEU A 4 -4.39 3.65 24.51
N VAL A 5 -3.88 2.46 24.23
CA VAL A 5 -2.52 2.29 23.67
C VAL A 5 -2.63 1.82 22.21
N ILE A 6 -1.93 2.49 21.31
CA ILE A 6 -1.85 2.13 19.88
C ILE A 6 -0.41 1.76 19.54
N ILE A 7 -0.18 0.53 19.12
CA ILE A 7 1.12 0.04 18.67
C ILE A 7 1.27 0.29 17.17
N GLY A 8 2.16 1.18 16.82
CA GLY A 8 2.40 1.65 15.46
C GLY A 8 1.92 3.09 15.27
N ASN A 9 2.76 3.91 14.63
CA ASN A 9 2.47 5.32 14.33
C ASN A 9 2.33 5.54 12.80
N GLY A 10 1.74 4.56 12.12
CA GLY A 10 1.51 4.61 10.67
C GLY A 10 0.15 5.21 10.30
N MET A 11 -0.21 5.08 9.02
CA MET A 11 -1.43 5.64 8.44
C MET A 11 -2.71 5.10 9.11
N ALA A 12 -2.74 3.82 9.48
CA ALA A 12 -3.88 3.19 10.13
C ALA A 12 -4.13 3.80 11.53
N ALA A 13 -3.08 3.90 12.35
CA ALA A 13 -3.13 4.51 13.67
C ALA A 13 -3.61 5.96 13.59
N ASN A 14 -2.99 6.74 12.71
CA ASN A 14 -3.32 8.15 12.56
C ASN A 14 -4.78 8.35 12.12
N ARG A 15 -5.27 7.51 11.20
CA ARG A 15 -6.68 7.57 10.78
C ARG A 15 -7.64 7.26 11.92
N VAL A 16 -7.33 6.32 12.80
CA VAL A 16 -8.14 6.06 14.02
C VAL A 16 -8.17 7.30 14.92
N LEU A 17 -7.05 7.98 15.11
CA LEU A 17 -6.98 9.20 15.92
C LEU A 17 -7.81 10.35 15.32
N GLU A 18 -7.77 10.54 14.01
CA GLU A 18 -8.61 11.51 13.30
C GLU A 18 -10.09 11.21 13.48
N GLU A 19 -10.50 9.96 13.30
CA GLU A 19 -11.91 9.54 13.47
C GLU A 19 -12.35 9.59 14.95
N LEU A 20 -11.47 9.33 15.91
CA LEU A 20 -11.74 9.53 17.33
C LEU A 20 -12.00 11.01 17.66
N GLY A 21 -11.25 11.93 17.05
CA GLY A 21 -11.36 13.36 17.30
C GLY A 21 -11.01 13.73 18.75
N ILE A 22 -11.53 14.86 19.23
CA ILE A 22 -11.27 15.38 20.59
C ILE A 22 -12.24 14.86 21.67
N ASN A 23 -13.43 14.39 21.26
CA ASN A 23 -14.49 13.96 22.14
C ASN A 23 -14.51 12.45 22.33
N HIS A 24 -13.45 11.90 22.91
CA HIS A 24 -13.32 10.49 23.24
C HIS A 24 -13.37 10.24 24.77
N GLN A 25 -13.60 8.98 25.16
CA GLN A 25 -13.75 8.58 26.56
C GLN A 25 -12.44 8.41 27.33
N TYR A 26 -11.28 8.39 26.63
CA TYR A 26 -10.00 8.10 27.25
C TYR A 26 -9.42 9.30 27.98
N ASP A 27 -8.86 9.05 29.18
CA ASP A 27 -8.09 10.03 29.95
C ASP A 27 -6.75 10.35 29.25
N ALA A 28 -6.16 9.34 28.58
CA ALA A 28 -4.94 9.46 27.81
C ALA A 28 -4.96 8.48 26.61
N ILE A 29 -4.32 8.89 25.52
CA ILE A 29 -4.01 8.03 24.38
C ILE A 29 -2.49 8.01 24.21
N GLN A 30 -1.90 6.81 24.08
CA GLN A 30 -0.47 6.64 23.85
C GLN A 30 -0.25 5.93 22.52
N VAL A 31 0.51 6.56 21.63
CA VAL A 31 0.88 6.01 20.32
C VAL A 31 2.37 5.71 20.31
N ILE A 32 2.72 4.49 19.97
CA ILE A 32 4.10 4.01 20.05
C ILE A 32 4.60 3.72 18.64
N GLY A 33 5.65 4.41 18.22
CA GLY A 33 6.33 4.22 16.92
C GLY A 33 7.79 3.84 17.09
N ASP A 34 8.28 2.94 16.27
CA ASP A 34 9.68 2.55 16.17
C ASP A 34 10.52 3.54 15.33
N GLU A 35 9.90 4.28 14.42
CA GLU A 35 10.55 5.37 13.70
C GLU A 35 10.74 6.59 14.62
N HIS A 36 11.85 7.34 14.43
CA HIS A 36 12.19 8.54 15.22
C HIS A 36 11.49 9.83 14.74
N ILE A 37 10.59 9.71 13.78
CA ILE A 37 9.88 10.82 13.15
C ILE A 37 8.38 10.73 13.41
N PRO A 38 7.65 11.87 13.41
CA PRO A 38 6.20 11.89 13.50
C PRO A 38 5.54 11.06 12.40
N HIS A 39 4.24 10.82 12.54
CA HIS A 39 3.44 10.24 11.47
C HIS A 39 3.55 11.06 10.17
N TYR A 40 3.71 10.36 9.05
CA TYR A 40 3.73 10.93 7.71
C TYR A 40 2.88 10.11 6.73
N ASN A 41 2.42 10.75 5.67
CA ASN A 41 1.65 10.09 4.62
C ASN A 41 2.57 9.22 3.74
N ARG A 42 2.56 7.90 3.99
CA ARG A 42 3.41 6.91 3.27
C ARG A 42 3.11 6.81 1.77
N ILE A 43 1.92 7.22 1.31
CA ILE A 43 1.61 7.28 -0.13
C ILE A 43 2.54 8.28 -0.84
N MET A 44 3.02 9.28 -0.12
CA MET A 44 3.86 10.36 -0.65
C MET A 44 5.37 10.02 -0.61
N LEU A 45 5.76 8.78 -0.25
CA LEU A 45 7.17 8.37 -0.27
C LEU A 45 7.76 8.37 -1.68
N SER A 46 6.98 8.06 -2.71
CA SER A 46 7.43 8.09 -4.10
C SER A 46 7.70 9.51 -4.60
N PRO A 47 6.79 10.49 -4.43
CA PRO A 47 7.11 11.90 -4.66
C PRO A 47 8.29 12.41 -3.82
N LEU A 48 8.44 11.94 -2.59
CA LEU A 48 9.58 12.32 -1.75
C LEU A 48 10.89 11.77 -2.30
N LEU A 49 10.93 10.49 -2.71
CA LEU A 49 12.07 9.90 -3.38
C LEU A 49 12.42 10.66 -4.66
N ALA A 50 11.42 11.06 -5.44
CA ALA A 50 11.57 11.86 -6.66
C ALA A 50 11.99 13.33 -6.41
N ASN A 51 12.02 13.81 -5.15
CA ASN A 51 12.26 15.21 -4.77
C ASN A 51 11.15 16.18 -5.22
N GLU A 52 9.94 15.69 -5.34
CA GLU A 52 8.76 16.48 -5.71
C GLU A 52 8.03 17.04 -4.48
N THR A 53 8.36 16.53 -3.28
CA THR A 53 7.80 16.98 -2.00
C THR A 53 8.84 16.90 -0.88
N THR A 54 8.48 17.37 0.32
CA THR A 54 9.34 17.33 1.52
C THR A 54 8.67 16.52 2.63
N LEU A 55 9.45 16.07 3.63
CA LEU A 55 8.91 15.36 4.80
C LEU A 55 7.90 16.23 5.55
N GLU A 56 8.17 17.54 5.70
CA GLU A 56 7.26 18.48 6.35
C GLU A 56 5.91 18.56 5.64
N ALA A 57 5.90 18.60 4.30
CA ALA A 57 4.68 18.68 3.51
C ALA A 57 3.81 17.42 3.58
N ILE A 58 4.41 16.28 3.90
CA ILE A 58 3.70 14.99 4.03
C ILE A 58 3.40 14.60 5.48
N THR A 59 3.77 15.44 6.45
CA THR A 59 3.47 15.29 7.88
C THR A 59 2.18 16.06 8.19
N PRO A 60 1.03 15.37 8.41
CA PRO A 60 -0.27 16.04 8.41
C PRO A 60 -0.59 16.79 9.70
N HIS A 61 0.05 16.44 10.81
CA HIS A 61 -0.31 16.96 12.14
C HIS A 61 0.93 17.46 12.88
N ASP A 62 0.75 18.58 13.58
CA ASP A 62 1.73 19.19 14.48
C ASP A 62 1.53 18.76 15.95
N ASP A 63 2.43 19.18 16.82
CA ASP A 63 2.36 18.88 18.25
C ASP A 63 1.08 19.40 18.91
N ALA A 64 0.56 20.56 18.47
CA ALA A 64 -0.67 21.13 19.01
C ALA A 64 -1.86 20.23 18.74
N TRP A 65 -1.94 19.63 17.56
CA TRP A 65 -3.00 18.69 17.20
C TRP A 65 -3.05 17.47 18.14
N TYR A 66 -1.87 16.91 18.50
CA TYR A 66 -1.77 15.80 19.45
C TYR A 66 -2.12 16.20 20.86
N GLN A 67 -1.66 17.37 21.32
CA GLN A 67 -1.93 17.89 22.68
C GLN A 67 -3.43 18.15 22.91
N GLU A 68 -4.12 18.77 21.96
CA GLU A 68 -5.56 19.01 22.03
C GLU A 68 -6.38 17.73 22.19
N ARG A 69 -5.85 16.60 21.70
CA ARG A 69 -6.48 15.28 21.75
C ARG A 69 -5.99 14.39 22.90
N ARG A 70 -5.15 14.93 23.78
CA ARG A 70 -4.54 14.19 24.91
C ARG A 70 -3.77 12.97 24.42
N ILE A 71 -3.04 13.10 23.32
CA ILE A 71 -2.25 12.05 22.71
C ILE A 71 -0.76 12.26 23.05
N GLU A 72 -0.15 11.27 23.68
CA GLU A 72 1.30 11.15 23.83
C GLU A 72 1.85 10.30 22.69
N VAL A 73 2.74 10.84 21.87
CA VAL A 73 3.43 10.08 20.82
C VAL A 73 4.83 9.72 21.31
N ILE A 74 5.12 8.42 21.34
CA ILE A 74 6.40 7.85 21.76
C ILE A 74 7.13 7.39 20.51
N LEU A 75 8.16 8.11 20.11
CA LEU A 75 8.94 7.88 18.89
C LEU A 75 10.27 7.19 19.19
N GLY A 76 10.71 6.32 18.26
CA GLY A 76 12.00 5.63 18.36
C GLY A 76 12.10 4.62 19.50
N ASP A 77 10.97 4.23 20.08
CA ASP A 77 10.92 3.29 21.21
C ASP A 77 9.85 2.23 20.94
N GLY A 78 10.12 1.36 19.98
CA GLY A 78 9.19 0.31 19.56
C GLY A 78 8.77 -0.62 20.69
N VAL A 79 7.63 -1.29 20.52
CA VAL A 79 7.11 -2.23 21.50
C VAL A 79 7.91 -3.54 21.45
N LYS A 80 8.34 -3.99 22.61
CA LYS A 80 9.07 -5.24 22.82
C LYS A 80 8.14 -6.41 23.16
N ALA A 81 7.12 -6.15 24.00
CA ALA A 81 6.21 -7.20 24.47
C ALA A 81 4.84 -6.63 24.87
N VAL A 82 3.81 -7.48 24.76
CA VAL A 82 2.47 -7.22 25.24
C VAL A 82 2.10 -8.27 26.29
N ASN A 83 1.85 -7.82 27.52
CA ASN A 83 1.31 -8.68 28.57
C ASN A 83 -0.20 -8.52 28.66
N VAL A 84 -0.92 -9.44 28.09
CA VAL A 84 -2.39 -9.43 28.03
C VAL A 84 -3.02 -9.54 29.43
N GLN A 85 -2.44 -10.37 30.32
CA GLN A 85 -2.99 -10.59 31.65
C GLN A 85 -2.81 -9.38 32.55
N ALA A 86 -1.65 -8.69 32.46
CA ALA A 86 -1.37 -7.47 33.20
C ALA A 86 -1.95 -6.21 32.54
N GLN A 87 -2.51 -6.34 31.34
CA GLN A 87 -2.95 -5.23 30.47
C GLN A 87 -1.87 -4.16 30.33
N GLN A 88 -0.67 -4.56 29.91
CA GLN A 88 0.49 -3.71 29.87
C GLN A 88 1.33 -3.97 28.60
N VAL A 89 1.85 -2.90 28.02
CA VAL A 89 2.81 -2.93 26.92
C VAL A 89 4.18 -2.56 27.46
N GLU A 90 5.22 -3.32 27.10
CA GLU A 90 6.63 -3.01 27.40
C GLU A 90 7.32 -2.51 26.12
N THR A 91 7.98 -1.35 26.21
CA THR A 91 8.80 -0.81 25.11
C THR A 91 10.24 -1.31 25.16
N ASN A 92 11.01 -1.07 24.09
CA ASN A 92 12.43 -1.45 24.02
C ASN A 92 13.28 -0.75 25.08
N SER A 93 12.93 0.47 25.49
CA SER A 93 13.60 1.19 26.58
C SER A 93 13.21 0.70 27.99
N GLY A 94 12.25 -0.24 28.08
CA GLY A 94 11.75 -0.78 29.35
C GLY A 94 10.63 0.03 29.99
N ARG A 95 10.00 0.97 29.28
CA ARG A 95 8.77 1.64 29.75
C ARG A 95 7.64 0.62 29.79
N ALA A 96 6.90 0.64 30.89
CA ALA A 96 5.73 -0.18 31.09
C ALA A 96 4.46 0.71 31.01
N LEU A 97 3.64 0.49 29.99
CA LEU A 97 2.49 1.32 29.64
C LEU A 97 1.20 0.52 29.86
N PRO A 98 0.41 0.82 30.91
CA PRO A 98 -0.87 0.16 31.16
C PRO A 98 -1.92 0.63 30.15
N TYR A 99 -2.84 -0.28 29.76
CA TYR A 99 -3.94 0.03 28.87
C TYR A 99 -5.28 -0.49 29.37
N SER A 100 -6.35 0.20 29.00
CA SER A 100 -7.73 -0.30 29.07
C SER A 100 -8.12 -0.95 27.75
N ASP A 101 -7.71 -0.31 26.63
CA ASP A 101 -7.87 -0.80 25.28
C ASP A 101 -6.53 -0.74 24.54
N LEU A 102 -6.25 -1.75 23.71
CA LEU A 102 -5.04 -1.88 22.92
C LEU A 102 -5.37 -2.05 21.44
N VAL A 103 -4.69 -1.29 20.59
CA VAL A 103 -4.83 -1.39 19.13
C VAL A 103 -3.49 -1.78 18.50
N PHE A 104 -3.47 -2.89 17.77
CA PHE A 104 -2.37 -3.23 16.88
C PHE A 104 -2.56 -2.51 15.54
N ALA A 105 -1.68 -1.57 15.25
CA ALA A 105 -1.57 -0.86 13.98
C ALA A 105 -0.13 -0.97 13.45
N THR A 106 0.49 -2.14 13.67
CA THR A 106 1.90 -2.44 13.41
C THR A 106 2.25 -2.50 11.93
N GLY A 107 1.23 -2.50 11.05
CA GLY A 107 1.41 -2.47 9.60
C GLY A 107 2.11 -3.71 9.07
N SER A 108 3.01 -3.51 8.11
CA SER A 108 3.75 -4.57 7.44
C SER A 108 5.18 -4.13 7.11
N ARG A 109 6.03 -5.07 6.78
CA ARG A 109 7.38 -4.86 6.26
C ARG A 109 7.47 -5.29 4.80
N SER A 110 8.47 -4.79 4.07
CA SER A 110 8.77 -5.26 2.72
C SER A 110 9.12 -6.76 2.76
N PHE A 111 8.53 -7.52 1.85
CA PHE A 111 8.89 -8.91 1.67
C PHE A 111 10.09 -9.01 0.73
N ILE A 112 11.22 -9.46 1.26
CA ILE A 112 12.43 -9.76 0.50
C ILE A 112 12.48 -11.28 0.33
N PRO A 113 12.33 -11.81 -0.90
CA PRO A 113 12.39 -13.25 -1.13
C PRO A 113 13.81 -13.77 -0.84
N PRO A 114 13.95 -15.07 -0.54
CA PRO A 114 15.26 -15.69 -0.30
C PRO A 114 16.05 -15.79 -1.61
N VAL A 115 16.84 -14.76 -1.88
CA VAL A 115 17.78 -14.69 -3.02
C VAL A 115 19.19 -14.63 -2.42
N ASP A 116 20.12 -15.39 -2.98
CA ASP A 116 21.52 -15.39 -2.53
C ASP A 116 22.09 -13.96 -2.55
N GLY A 117 22.61 -13.48 -1.40
CA GLY A 117 23.14 -12.14 -1.23
C GLY A 117 22.09 -11.06 -0.94
N ALA A 118 20.82 -11.42 -0.73
CA ALA A 118 19.75 -10.46 -0.39
C ALA A 118 19.84 -9.90 1.04
N ASP A 119 20.73 -10.42 1.87
CA ASP A 119 21.05 -9.92 3.22
C ASP A 119 22.06 -8.75 3.20
N HIS A 120 22.54 -8.36 2.03
CA HIS A 120 23.50 -7.28 1.89
C HIS A 120 22.89 -5.91 2.22
N PRO A 121 23.62 -4.98 2.91
CA PRO A 121 23.10 -3.64 3.29
C PRO A 121 22.69 -2.72 2.13
N ALA A 122 23.09 -3.02 0.90
CA ALA A 122 22.62 -2.32 -0.29
C ALA A 122 21.36 -2.92 -0.91
N VAL A 123 20.74 -3.91 -0.25
CA VAL A 123 19.40 -4.42 -0.55
C VAL A 123 18.40 -3.72 0.36
N ILE A 124 17.45 -3.04 -0.23
CA ILE A 124 16.51 -2.16 0.47
C ILE A 124 15.09 -2.52 0.05
N GLY A 125 14.13 -2.38 0.95
CA GLY A 125 12.71 -2.30 0.62
C GLY A 125 12.36 -0.91 0.10
N PHE A 126 11.06 -0.69 -0.16
CA PHE A 126 10.54 0.66 -0.40
C PHE A 126 9.23 0.82 0.37
N ARG A 127 9.34 1.26 1.64
CA ARG A 127 8.19 1.29 2.52
C ARG A 127 8.24 2.33 3.63
N THR A 128 9.42 2.69 4.10
CA THR A 128 9.63 3.59 5.23
C THR A 128 10.45 4.80 4.83
N MET A 129 10.48 5.83 5.68
CA MET A 129 11.35 6.97 5.48
C MET A 129 12.82 6.56 5.49
N SER A 130 13.20 5.62 6.35
CA SER A 130 14.57 5.10 6.40
C SER A 130 14.99 4.39 5.10
N ASP A 131 14.05 3.76 4.36
CA ASP A 131 14.34 3.21 3.04
C ASP A 131 14.66 4.34 2.05
N VAL A 132 13.88 5.43 2.06
CA VAL A 132 14.12 6.61 1.21
C VAL A 132 15.46 7.25 1.56
N ASP A 133 15.73 7.47 2.84
CA ASP A 133 17.01 8.07 3.30
C ASP A 133 18.21 7.22 2.87
N ALA A 134 18.13 5.90 3.03
CA ALA A 134 19.17 4.98 2.61
C ALA A 134 19.42 4.99 1.09
N MET A 135 18.39 5.26 0.27
CA MET A 135 18.54 5.47 -1.17
C MET A 135 19.18 6.83 -1.45
N VAL A 136 18.68 7.89 -0.80
CA VAL A 136 19.13 9.29 -1.02
C VAL A 136 20.60 9.46 -0.65
N GLU A 137 21.07 8.86 0.43
CA GLU A 137 22.48 8.88 0.84
C GLU A 137 23.43 8.31 -0.23
N LYS A 138 22.93 7.42 -1.09
CA LYS A 138 23.74 6.78 -2.15
C LYS A 138 23.77 7.57 -3.44
N PHE A 139 22.88 8.54 -3.68
CA PHE A 139 22.74 9.20 -5.00
C PHE A 139 24.01 9.84 -5.56
N GLY A 140 24.89 10.37 -4.71
CA GLY A 140 26.14 10.99 -5.18
C GLY A 140 27.06 10.05 -5.97
N ASN A 141 26.98 8.73 -5.75
CA ASN A 141 27.82 7.71 -6.37
C ASN A 141 27.00 6.61 -7.10
N LEU A 142 25.67 6.67 -7.01
CA LEU A 142 24.78 5.66 -7.56
C LEU A 142 24.55 5.91 -9.06
N LYS A 143 25.01 4.99 -9.90
CA LYS A 143 24.79 5.04 -11.34
C LYS A 143 23.70 4.09 -11.80
N HIS A 144 23.68 2.87 -11.25
CA HIS A 144 22.76 1.80 -11.64
C HIS A 144 22.03 1.22 -10.44
N ALA A 145 20.71 1.14 -10.53
CA ALA A 145 19.85 0.48 -9.57
C ALA A 145 18.98 -0.57 -10.25
N THR A 146 18.73 -1.67 -9.56
CA THR A 146 17.78 -2.69 -9.98
C THR A 146 16.58 -2.69 -9.04
N VAL A 147 15.38 -2.47 -9.57
CA VAL A 147 14.12 -2.59 -8.83
C VAL A 147 13.49 -3.94 -9.16
N ILE A 148 13.14 -4.73 -8.17
CA ILE A 148 12.58 -6.08 -8.31
C ILE A 148 11.13 -6.08 -7.86
N GLY A 149 10.21 -6.34 -8.80
CA GLY A 149 8.78 -6.27 -8.61
C GLY A 149 8.18 -5.02 -9.25
N ALA A 150 7.35 -5.20 -10.29
CA ALA A 150 6.66 -4.11 -10.99
C ALA A 150 5.17 -4.07 -10.61
N GLY A 151 4.89 -4.15 -9.31
CA GLY A 151 3.63 -3.67 -8.73
C GLY A 151 3.67 -2.15 -8.56
N LEU A 152 2.64 -1.57 -7.95
CA LEU A 152 2.48 -0.13 -7.71
C LEU A 152 3.77 0.51 -7.17
N LEU A 153 4.24 0.06 -6.01
CA LEU A 153 5.42 0.62 -5.34
C LEU A 153 6.72 0.43 -6.13
N GLY A 154 6.85 -0.68 -6.88
CA GLY A 154 8.06 -0.93 -7.65
C GLY A 154 8.17 -0.02 -8.88
N VAL A 155 7.06 0.22 -9.56
CA VAL A 155 6.99 1.18 -10.66
C VAL A 155 7.30 2.59 -10.17
N GLU A 156 6.70 2.99 -9.04
CA GLU A 156 6.95 4.29 -8.40
C GLU A 156 8.41 4.44 -7.95
N ALA A 157 9.00 3.42 -7.34
CA ALA A 157 10.40 3.43 -6.94
C ALA A 157 11.34 3.58 -8.16
N ALA A 158 11.06 2.84 -9.24
CA ALA A 158 11.84 2.92 -10.47
C ALA A 158 11.80 4.33 -11.08
N VAL A 159 10.62 4.94 -11.14
CA VAL A 159 10.45 6.31 -11.63
C VAL A 159 11.15 7.32 -10.71
N GLY A 160 10.97 7.20 -9.40
CA GLY A 160 11.63 8.09 -8.42
C GLY A 160 13.16 8.06 -8.52
N LEU A 161 13.76 6.88 -8.63
CA LEU A 161 15.20 6.71 -8.85
C LEU A 161 15.65 7.31 -10.18
N LYS A 162 14.87 7.10 -11.26
CA LYS A 162 15.19 7.65 -12.58
C LYS A 162 15.15 9.18 -12.59
N LEU A 163 14.19 9.80 -11.91
CA LEU A 163 14.11 11.26 -11.76
C LEU A 163 15.30 11.85 -10.98
N ARG A 164 15.95 11.04 -10.16
CA ARG A 164 17.22 11.38 -9.48
C ARG A 164 18.47 11.16 -10.33
N GLY A 165 18.30 10.79 -11.60
CA GLY A 165 19.42 10.59 -12.54
C GLY A 165 20.09 9.22 -12.46
N VAL A 166 19.47 8.25 -11.80
CA VAL A 166 19.97 6.87 -11.73
C VAL A 166 19.49 6.08 -12.95
N ASP A 167 20.34 5.26 -13.53
CA ASP A 167 19.94 4.29 -14.54
C ASP A 167 19.25 3.12 -13.84
N VAL A 168 18.02 2.80 -14.28
CA VAL A 168 17.16 1.84 -13.59
C VAL A 168 16.81 0.68 -14.49
N THR A 169 17.01 -0.54 -13.98
CA THR A 169 16.42 -1.76 -14.53
C THR A 169 15.28 -2.22 -13.63
N LEU A 170 14.09 -2.37 -14.18
CA LEU A 170 12.88 -2.86 -13.49
C LEU A 170 12.63 -4.31 -13.87
N LEU A 171 12.80 -5.22 -12.92
CA LEU A 171 12.58 -6.66 -13.12
C LEU A 171 11.18 -7.07 -12.65
N HIS A 172 10.47 -7.85 -13.46
CA HIS A 172 9.20 -8.44 -13.07
C HIS A 172 9.08 -9.88 -13.52
N ARG A 173 8.70 -10.78 -12.58
CA ARG A 173 8.58 -12.21 -12.89
C ARG A 173 7.41 -12.55 -13.82
N ASN A 174 6.33 -11.77 -13.76
CA ASN A 174 5.17 -11.93 -14.65
C ASN A 174 5.41 -11.19 -15.98
N PRO A 175 4.75 -11.62 -17.08
CA PRO A 175 4.82 -10.91 -18.34
C PRO A 175 4.03 -9.59 -18.35
N VAL A 176 3.15 -9.37 -17.38
CA VAL A 176 2.25 -8.21 -17.25
C VAL A 176 2.66 -7.40 -16.04
N LEU A 177 3.00 -6.11 -16.21
CA LEU A 177 3.25 -5.18 -15.12
C LEU A 177 1.97 -4.97 -14.33
N MET A 178 2.09 -4.74 -13.02
CA MET A 178 0.94 -4.53 -12.15
C MET A 178 -0.19 -5.57 -12.35
N ASN A 179 0.17 -6.81 -12.54
CA ASN A 179 -0.69 -7.94 -12.92
C ASN A 179 -1.85 -8.25 -11.95
N ARG A 180 -2.03 -7.45 -10.90
CA ARG A 180 -3.20 -7.48 -10.01
C ARG A 180 -4.21 -6.37 -10.32
N GLN A 181 -3.84 -5.41 -11.15
CA GLN A 181 -4.65 -4.22 -11.48
C GLN A 181 -4.80 -4.01 -12.99
N LEU A 182 -3.85 -4.49 -13.80
CA LEU A 182 -3.80 -4.23 -15.22
C LEU A 182 -3.90 -5.53 -16.03
N ASP A 183 -4.55 -5.44 -17.19
CA ASP A 183 -4.46 -6.45 -18.22
C ASP A 183 -3.26 -6.22 -19.14
N ALA A 184 -3.09 -7.06 -20.16
CA ALA A 184 -1.93 -7.00 -21.05
C ALA A 184 -1.86 -5.69 -21.86
N THR A 185 -2.98 -5.14 -22.29
CA THR A 185 -3.04 -3.88 -23.06
C THR A 185 -2.64 -2.70 -22.19
N ALA A 186 -3.23 -2.54 -21.02
CA ALA A 186 -2.87 -1.49 -20.07
C ALA A 186 -1.40 -1.60 -19.62
N SER A 187 -0.92 -2.83 -19.38
CA SER A 187 0.48 -3.08 -19.06
C SER A 187 1.42 -2.66 -20.19
N SER A 188 1.07 -2.88 -21.45
CA SER A 188 1.91 -2.47 -22.58
C SER A 188 2.05 -0.95 -22.71
N ILE A 189 0.99 -0.21 -22.41
CA ILE A 189 1.01 1.27 -22.37
C ILE A 189 1.94 1.74 -21.24
N LEU A 190 1.83 1.13 -20.06
CA LEU A 190 2.72 1.44 -18.94
C LEU A 190 4.19 1.11 -19.28
N GLU A 191 4.46 -0.04 -19.88
CA GLU A 191 5.81 -0.45 -20.29
C GLU A 191 6.41 0.54 -21.30
N ALA A 192 5.63 0.97 -22.28
CA ALA A 192 6.05 1.99 -23.26
C ALA A 192 6.39 3.32 -22.58
N SER A 193 5.54 3.80 -21.67
CA SER A 193 5.77 5.02 -20.90
C SER A 193 7.03 4.95 -20.03
N LEU A 194 7.32 3.81 -19.43
CA LEU A 194 8.55 3.59 -18.64
C LEU A 194 9.80 3.55 -19.54
N ALA A 195 9.70 2.89 -20.71
CA ALA A 195 10.80 2.84 -21.69
C ALA A 195 11.13 4.23 -22.26
N GLU A 196 10.13 5.07 -22.57
CA GLU A 196 10.32 6.47 -22.98
C GLU A 196 11.07 7.31 -21.94
N ARG A 197 10.94 6.97 -20.65
CA ARG A 197 11.71 7.59 -19.56
C ARG A 197 13.12 7.04 -19.43
N GLY A 198 13.49 6.03 -20.23
CA GLY A 198 14.78 5.37 -20.18
C GLY A 198 14.91 4.41 -19.00
N ILE A 199 13.82 3.79 -18.56
CA ILE A 199 13.82 2.66 -17.61
C ILE A 199 13.88 1.36 -18.42
N ASP A 200 14.86 0.50 -18.13
CA ASP A 200 14.98 -0.83 -18.75
C ASP A 200 14.01 -1.81 -18.08
N VAL A 201 12.88 -2.07 -18.72
CA VAL A 201 11.85 -2.97 -18.19
C VAL A 201 12.09 -4.40 -18.68
N ARG A 202 12.19 -5.33 -17.72
CA ARG A 202 12.45 -6.76 -17.98
C ARG A 202 11.37 -7.62 -17.36
N THR A 203 10.32 -7.91 -18.13
CA THR A 203 9.23 -8.82 -17.73
C THR A 203 9.64 -10.29 -17.90
N GLY A 204 8.92 -11.21 -17.24
CA GLY A 204 9.24 -12.65 -17.26
C GLY A 204 10.63 -12.97 -16.68
N THR A 205 11.17 -12.10 -15.81
CA THR A 205 12.55 -12.13 -15.32
C THR A 205 12.57 -12.15 -13.80
N SER A 206 13.41 -13.01 -13.24
CA SER A 206 13.59 -13.18 -11.79
C SER A 206 15.04 -13.04 -11.38
N PRO A 207 15.34 -12.48 -10.17
CA PRO A 207 16.69 -12.49 -9.63
C PRO A 207 17.11 -13.91 -9.25
N VAL A 208 18.40 -14.22 -9.40
CA VAL A 208 19.00 -15.51 -9.01
C VAL A 208 19.98 -15.30 -7.87
N ARG A 209 20.91 -14.35 -8.01
CA ARG A 209 21.95 -14.07 -7.03
C ARG A 209 22.43 -12.63 -7.12
N LEU A 210 22.80 -12.07 -5.97
CA LEU A 210 23.47 -10.78 -5.86
C LEU A 210 24.95 -10.99 -5.58
N HIS A 211 25.82 -10.26 -6.29
CA HIS A 211 27.25 -10.31 -6.14
C HIS A 211 27.80 -8.98 -5.66
N GLY A 212 28.69 -9.04 -4.69
CA GLY A 212 29.31 -7.88 -4.09
C GLY A 212 30.37 -8.29 -3.07
N ASN A 213 30.85 -7.32 -2.34
CA ASN A 213 31.69 -7.49 -1.16
C ASN A 213 30.98 -6.88 0.05
N SER A 214 31.62 -6.82 1.23
CA SER A 214 31.00 -6.24 2.43
C SER A 214 30.47 -4.80 2.28
N ASP A 215 31.01 -4.05 1.33
CA ASP A 215 30.81 -2.61 1.20
C ASP A 215 29.81 -2.24 0.09
N ALA A 216 29.71 -3.06 -0.96
CA ALA A 216 28.89 -2.75 -2.14
C ALA A 216 28.42 -3.99 -2.90
N ILE A 217 27.18 -3.93 -3.39
CA ILE A 217 26.71 -4.79 -4.49
C ILE A 217 27.29 -4.24 -5.79
N GLN A 218 27.68 -5.14 -6.67
CA GLN A 218 28.28 -4.81 -7.97
C GLN A 218 27.46 -5.38 -9.13
N LYS A 219 26.83 -6.54 -8.93
CA LYS A 219 26.11 -7.25 -9.99
C LYS A 219 24.93 -8.03 -9.45
N ILE A 220 23.98 -8.28 -10.33
CA ILE A 220 22.84 -9.18 -10.12
C ILE A 220 22.77 -10.19 -11.26
N GLU A 221 22.70 -11.48 -10.91
CA GLU A 221 22.34 -12.53 -11.86
C GLU A 221 20.83 -12.63 -11.97
N ILE A 222 20.32 -12.65 -13.17
CA ILE A 222 18.92 -12.75 -13.50
C ILE A 222 18.64 -13.92 -14.43
N LYS A 223 17.42 -14.46 -14.36
CA LYS A 223 16.95 -15.55 -15.20
C LYS A 223 15.64 -15.19 -15.89
N SER A 224 15.60 -15.41 -17.19
CA SER A 224 14.41 -15.26 -18.03
C SER A 224 14.23 -16.47 -18.95
N LYS A 225 13.20 -16.46 -19.79
CA LYS A 225 13.03 -17.46 -20.86
C LYS A 225 14.18 -17.43 -21.90
N ARG A 226 14.93 -16.33 -21.98
CA ARG A 226 16.08 -16.16 -22.89
C ARG A 226 17.37 -16.72 -22.32
N GLY A 227 17.38 -17.14 -21.07
CA GLY A 227 18.54 -17.66 -20.35
C GLY A 227 18.89 -16.83 -19.12
N GLU A 228 20.11 -17.03 -18.64
CA GLU A 228 20.69 -16.32 -17.51
C GLU A 228 21.59 -15.19 -18.02
N GLU A 229 21.55 -14.06 -17.33
CA GLU A 229 22.31 -12.83 -17.65
C GLU A 229 22.78 -12.19 -16.35
N THR A 230 23.87 -11.43 -16.42
CA THR A 230 24.40 -10.66 -15.29
C THR A 230 24.35 -9.18 -15.63
N LEU A 231 23.74 -8.39 -14.75
CA LEU A 231 23.63 -6.93 -14.87
C LEU A 231 24.50 -6.26 -13.81
N ASP A 232 25.10 -5.12 -14.18
CA ASP A 232 25.73 -4.24 -13.20
C ASP A 232 24.68 -3.52 -12.37
N THR A 233 24.87 -3.46 -11.04
CA THR A 233 23.94 -2.75 -10.13
C THR A 233 24.67 -2.38 -8.84
N GLN A 234 24.34 -1.25 -8.26
CA GLN A 234 24.92 -0.75 -7.01
C GLN A 234 23.89 -0.67 -5.88
N LEU A 235 22.61 -0.74 -6.25
CA LEU A 235 21.47 -0.74 -5.34
C LEU A 235 20.43 -1.73 -5.85
N VAL A 236 19.88 -2.53 -4.95
CA VAL A 236 18.75 -3.42 -5.25
C VAL A 236 17.57 -3.07 -4.35
N VAL A 237 16.45 -2.74 -4.99
CA VAL A 237 15.20 -2.40 -4.29
C VAL A 237 14.19 -3.52 -4.49
N PHE A 238 13.77 -4.18 -3.41
CA PHE A 238 12.71 -5.17 -3.46
C PHE A 238 11.34 -4.54 -3.21
N ALA A 239 10.49 -4.59 -4.22
CA ALA A 239 9.08 -4.21 -4.18
C ALA A 239 8.17 -5.40 -4.54
N THR A 240 8.47 -6.57 -3.96
CA THR A 240 7.84 -7.87 -4.29
C THR A 240 6.62 -8.21 -3.44
N GLY A 241 6.16 -7.27 -2.65
CA GLY A 241 5.03 -7.40 -1.75
C GLY A 241 5.39 -7.08 -0.30
N ILE A 242 4.45 -7.37 0.59
CA ILE A 242 4.55 -7.05 2.02
C ILE A 242 4.28 -8.30 2.86
N ALA A 243 4.83 -8.30 4.07
CA ALA A 243 4.54 -9.27 5.12
C ALA A 243 3.97 -8.53 6.34
N PRO A 244 2.76 -8.87 6.81
CA PRO A 244 2.18 -8.30 8.02
C PRO A 244 3.10 -8.44 9.24
N ASN A 245 3.18 -7.43 10.09
CA ASN A 245 3.93 -7.46 11.35
C ASN A 245 3.03 -8.02 12.44
N ILE A 246 3.15 -9.32 12.70
CA ILE A 246 2.27 -10.06 13.61
C ILE A 246 3.01 -10.61 14.85
N GLU A 247 4.32 -10.49 14.91
CA GLU A 247 5.18 -11.15 15.89
C GLU A 247 4.75 -10.83 17.32
N LEU A 248 4.49 -9.56 17.64
CA LEU A 248 4.02 -9.12 18.97
C LEU A 248 2.66 -9.76 19.34
N ALA A 249 1.76 -9.94 18.38
CA ALA A 249 0.48 -10.58 18.61
C ALA A 249 0.64 -12.09 18.85
N VAL A 250 1.52 -12.75 18.08
CA VAL A 250 1.86 -14.16 18.26
C VAL A 250 2.42 -14.40 19.66
N ASP A 251 3.40 -13.59 20.07
CA ASP A 251 4.06 -13.71 21.40
C ASP A 251 3.09 -13.41 22.55
N ALA A 252 2.08 -12.57 22.32
CA ALA A 252 1.00 -12.27 23.25
C ALA A 252 -0.12 -13.33 23.27
N GLY A 253 -0.04 -14.38 22.45
CA GLY A 253 -1.05 -15.44 22.36
C GLY A 253 -2.35 -15.02 21.66
N ILE A 254 -2.32 -13.97 20.87
CA ILE A 254 -3.46 -13.51 20.06
C ILE A 254 -3.52 -14.31 18.76
N THR A 255 -4.71 -14.68 18.33
CA THR A 255 -4.89 -15.49 17.12
C THR A 255 -4.41 -14.77 15.86
N THR A 256 -3.51 -15.43 15.15
CA THR A 256 -2.96 -14.95 13.88
C THR A 256 -2.99 -16.05 12.83
N GLN A 257 -3.02 -15.67 11.55
CA GLN A 257 -2.74 -16.51 10.40
C GLN A 257 -1.69 -15.79 9.53
N ARG A 258 -2.09 -15.22 8.37
CA ARG A 258 -1.23 -14.31 7.60
C ARG A 258 -1.15 -12.92 8.23
N GLY A 259 -2.21 -12.52 8.96
CA GLY A 259 -2.36 -11.30 9.73
C GLY A 259 -2.90 -11.60 11.12
N ILE A 260 -3.11 -10.57 11.93
CA ILE A 260 -3.81 -10.64 13.22
C ILE A 260 -5.30 -10.81 12.92
N CYS A 261 -5.89 -11.93 13.33
CA CYS A 261 -7.29 -12.25 13.03
C CYS A 261 -8.24 -11.32 13.78
N VAL A 262 -9.14 -10.67 13.05
CA VAL A 262 -10.19 -9.79 13.59
C VAL A 262 -11.56 -10.16 13.06
N ASN A 263 -12.61 -9.75 13.78
CA ASN A 263 -13.99 -9.80 13.32
C ASN A 263 -14.39 -8.50 12.59
N GLU A 264 -15.66 -8.39 12.18
CA GLU A 264 -16.21 -7.21 11.49
C GLU A 264 -16.22 -5.92 12.34
N GLN A 265 -15.83 -5.99 13.60
CA GLN A 265 -15.67 -4.87 14.53
C GLN A 265 -14.20 -4.56 14.83
N MET A 266 -13.28 -5.13 14.05
CA MET A 266 -11.82 -5.03 14.26
C MET A 266 -11.38 -5.56 15.63
N LYS A 267 -12.19 -6.36 16.32
CA LYS A 267 -11.88 -7.03 17.59
C LYS A 267 -11.08 -8.30 17.34
N THR A 268 -10.03 -8.51 18.11
CA THR A 268 -9.32 -9.80 18.17
C THR A 268 -10.10 -10.81 19.02
N CYS A 269 -9.56 -12.02 19.16
CA CYS A 269 -10.11 -13.02 20.10
C CYS A 269 -9.98 -12.62 21.58
N THR A 270 -9.21 -11.58 21.90
CA THR A 270 -8.96 -11.10 23.25
C THR A 270 -9.73 -9.82 23.53
N PRO A 271 -10.59 -9.78 24.56
CA PRO A 271 -11.35 -8.58 24.90
C PRO A 271 -10.46 -7.36 25.15
N GLY A 272 -10.90 -6.18 24.68
CA GLY A 272 -10.13 -4.93 24.79
C GLY A 272 -8.92 -4.83 23.88
N ILE A 273 -8.73 -5.79 22.97
CA ILE A 273 -7.62 -5.78 22.00
C ILE A 273 -8.17 -5.83 20.59
N TYR A 274 -7.69 -4.91 19.77
CA TYR A 274 -8.13 -4.65 18.40
C TYR A 274 -6.93 -4.69 17.44
N ALA A 275 -7.18 -4.89 16.15
CA ALA A 275 -6.17 -4.71 15.12
C ALA A 275 -6.78 -4.13 13.86
N LEU A 276 -6.02 -3.31 13.12
CA LEU A 276 -6.43 -2.79 11.82
C LEU A 276 -5.23 -2.52 10.91
N GLY A 277 -5.53 -2.31 9.66
CA GLY A 277 -4.52 -1.98 8.67
C GLY A 277 -3.84 -3.21 8.10
N GLU A 278 -2.61 -3.06 7.63
CA GLU A 278 -1.90 -4.14 6.94
C GLU A 278 -1.44 -5.29 7.85
N CYS A 279 -1.46 -5.09 9.17
CA CYS A 279 -1.17 -6.17 10.12
C CYS A 279 -2.37 -7.08 10.40
N CYS A 280 -3.60 -6.64 10.11
CA CYS A 280 -4.79 -7.44 10.39
C CYS A 280 -5.19 -8.36 9.24
N GLU A 281 -5.97 -9.38 9.59
CA GLU A 281 -6.62 -10.31 8.69
C GLU A 281 -8.11 -10.41 9.04
N PHE A 282 -8.97 -10.11 8.07
CA PHE A 282 -10.41 -10.23 8.17
C PHE A 282 -10.92 -11.13 7.04
N ASP A 283 -11.73 -12.12 7.36
CA ASP A 283 -12.31 -13.09 6.41
C ASP A 283 -11.27 -13.71 5.46
N ASN A 284 -10.13 -14.14 6.00
CA ASN A 284 -8.98 -14.69 5.27
C ASN A 284 -8.34 -13.71 4.26
N GLN A 285 -8.55 -12.41 4.42
CA GLN A 285 -7.94 -11.39 3.57
C GLN A 285 -7.00 -10.48 4.37
N THR A 286 -5.86 -10.14 3.78
CA THR A 286 -4.91 -9.14 4.26
C THR A 286 -4.89 -7.94 3.32
N TYR A 287 -4.53 -6.78 3.83
CA TYR A 287 -4.68 -5.51 3.14
C TYR A 287 -3.32 -4.96 2.69
N GLY A 288 -3.29 -4.27 1.57
CA GLY A 288 -2.10 -3.60 1.03
C GLY A 288 -2.45 -2.26 0.35
N LEU A 289 -3.73 -1.86 0.44
CA LEU A 289 -4.23 -0.57 -0.04
C LEU A 289 -4.79 0.23 1.14
N VAL A 290 -4.78 1.54 1.01
CA VAL A 290 -5.18 2.46 2.09
C VAL A 290 -6.69 2.56 2.25
N ALA A 291 -7.47 2.46 1.16
CA ALA A 291 -8.90 2.67 1.19
C ALA A 291 -9.66 1.71 2.14
N PRO A 292 -9.41 0.38 2.15
CA PRO A 292 -10.00 -0.50 3.16
C PRO A 292 -9.64 -0.11 4.60
N ILE A 293 -8.42 0.39 4.81
CA ILE A 293 -7.93 0.79 6.14
C ILE A 293 -8.72 1.98 6.68
N TRP A 294 -9.13 2.91 5.81
CA TRP A 294 -9.99 4.03 6.20
C TRP A 294 -11.36 3.57 6.70
N ASP A 295 -11.95 2.57 6.05
CA ASP A 295 -13.24 2.01 6.50
C ASP A 295 -13.08 1.23 7.81
N GLN A 296 -12.00 0.46 7.97
CA GLN A 296 -11.65 -0.20 9.24
C GLN A 296 -11.49 0.83 10.39
N ALA A 297 -10.78 1.93 10.13
CA ALA A 297 -10.53 2.98 11.11
C ALA A 297 -11.82 3.66 11.58
N LYS A 298 -12.78 3.92 10.68
CA LYS A 298 -14.10 4.46 11.02
C LYS A 298 -14.87 3.52 11.94
N VAL A 299 -14.90 2.22 11.61
CA VAL A 299 -15.57 1.20 12.43
C VAL A 299 -14.92 1.12 13.81
N LEU A 300 -13.59 0.99 13.87
CA LEU A 300 -12.87 0.90 15.14
C LEU A 300 -13.07 2.16 16.00
N ALA A 301 -12.95 3.34 15.41
CA ALA A 301 -13.14 4.60 16.14
C ALA A 301 -14.57 4.74 16.72
N ALA A 302 -15.60 4.29 15.99
CA ALA A 302 -16.98 4.29 16.49
C ALA A 302 -17.10 3.38 17.73
N ILE A 303 -16.52 2.19 17.71
CA ILE A 303 -16.51 1.25 18.84
C ILE A 303 -15.75 1.83 20.03
N LEU A 304 -14.58 2.40 19.81
CA LEU A 304 -13.75 3.01 20.85
C LEU A 304 -14.41 4.25 21.50
N LYS A 305 -15.34 4.93 20.80
CA LYS A 305 -16.11 6.08 21.33
C LYS A 305 -17.27 5.67 22.21
N SER A 306 -18.03 4.69 21.78
CA SER A 306 -19.36 4.43 22.34
C SER A 306 -19.54 3.00 22.86
N ASN A 307 -18.59 2.11 22.66
CA ASN A 307 -18.76 0.65 22.77
C ASN A 307 -19.94 0.14 21.90
N ASP A 308 -20.25 0.86 20.80
CA ASP A 308 -21.35 0.52 19.90
C ASP A 308 -20.92 -0.63 18.98
N ASP A 309 -21.55 -1.78 19.17
CA ASP A 309 -21.31 -2.98 18.36
C ASP A 309 -22.10 -2.98 17.03
N THR A 310 -22.77 -1.89 16.70
CA THR A 310 -23.67 -1.82 15.52
C THR A 310 -22.97 -1.41 14.21
N ALA A 311 -21.74 -0.98 14.24
CA ALA A 311 -21.00 -0.49 13.07
C ALA A 311 -20.05 -1.57 12.45
N PRO A 312 -20.59 -2.57 11.70
CA PRO A 312 -19.75 -3.63 11.15
C PRO A 312 -18.91 -3.13 9.97
N TYR A 313 -17.66 -3.56 9.91
CA TYR A 313 -16.85 -3.46 8.72
C TYR A 313 -17.44 -4.38 7.63
N LYS A 314 -17.52 -3.86 6.43
CA LYS A 314 -17.90 -4.62 5.23
C LYS A 314 -16.84 -4.40 4.18
N GLU A 315 -16.34 -5.51 3.65
CA GLU A 315 -15.46 -5.46 2.48
C GLU A 315 -16.19 -4.80 1.31
N ARG A 316 -15.50 -3.88 0.64
CA ARG A 316 -16.02 -3.18 -0.54
C ARG A 316 -14.97 -3.19 -1.63
N THR A 317 -15.41 -3.09 -2.86
CA THR A 317 -14.51 -2.82 -3.97
C THR A 317 -14.04 -1.38 -3.91
N HIS A 318 -12.75 -1.18 -3.99
CA HIS A 318 -12.14 0.15 -3.95
C HIS A 318 -11.51 0.52 -5.29
N LEU A 319 -11.59 1.79 -5.62
CA LEU A 319 -10.89 2.36 -6.77
C LEU A 319 -9.38 2.44 -6.47
N THR A 320 -8.59 1.70 -7.21
CA THR A 320 -7.13 1.83 -7.20
C THR A 320 -6.72 2.90 -8.20
N LYS A 321 -6.14 3.98 -7.68
CA LYS A 321 -5.57 5.07 -8.48
C LYS A 321 -4.07 4.90 -8.53
N LEU A 322 -3.51 4.94 -9.71
CA LEU A 322 -2.09 5.01 -9.95
C LEU A 322 -1.81 6.25 -10.80
N LYS A 323 -0.88 7.06 -10.33
CA LYS A 323 -0.32 8.16 -11.10
C LYS A 323 1.17 7.96 -11.24
N VAL A 324 1.60 7.43 -12.36
CA VAL A 324 3.01 7.27 -12.69
C VAL A 324 3.41 8.45 -13.57
N SER A 325 3.96 9.51 -12.94
CA SER A 325 4.61 10.64 -13.63
C SER A 325 3.98 11.02 -14.98
N GLY A 326 2.69 11.42 -14.99
CA GLY A 326 2.00 11.86 -16.20
C GLY A 326 1.18 10.80 -16.92
N LEU A 327 1.20 9.53 -16.49
CA LEU A 327 0.25 8.51 -16.91
C LEU A 327 -0.73 8.23 -15.76
N ASP A 328 -1.97 8.68 -15.92
CA ASP A 328 -3.03 8.39 -14.96
C ASP A 328 -3.68 7.04 -15.29
N MET A 329 -3.85 6.20 -14.26
CA MET A 329 -4.50 4.89 -14.41
C MET A 329 -5.45 4.64 -13.25
N HIS A 330 -6.66 4.20 -13.56
CA HIS A 330 -7.66 3.81 -12.58
C HIS A 330 -8.12 2.38 -12.84
N SER A 331 -8.04 1.52 -11.82
CA SER A 331 -8.50 0.13 -11.87
C SER A 331 -9.47 -0.15 -10.73
N ILE A 332 -10.60 -0.75 -11.04
CA ILE A 332 -11.68 -1.02 -10.10
C ILE A 332 -12.26 -2.41 -10.41
N GLY A 333 -12.42 -3.24 -9.40
CA GLY A 333 -13.08 -4.54 -9.55
C GLY A 333 -12.31 -5.53 -10.42
N GLU A 334 -13.04 -6.22 -11.31
CA GLU A 334 -12.47 -7.24 -12.19
C GLU A 334 -11.85 -6.58 -13.43
N TYR A 335 -10.55 -6.73 -13.64
CA TYR A 335 -9.89 -6.21 -14.85
C TYR A 335 -9.86 -7.25 -16.00
N GLU A 336 -10.18 -8.50 -15.72
CA GLU A 336 -10.41 -9.57 -16.70
C GLU A 336 -11.82 -10.12 -16.53
N ALA A 337 -12.50 -10.39 -17.64
CA ALA A 337 -13.81 -10.99 -17.60
C ALA A 337 -13.70 -12.45 -17.15
N SER A 338 -14.44 -12.82 -16.10
CA SER A 338 -14.67 -14.21 -15.74
C SER A 338 -15.72 -14.84 -16.67
N GLU A 339 -15.95 -16.16 -16.54
CA GLU A 339 -16.93 -16.89 -17.34
C GLU A 339 -18.33 -16.24 -17.25
N GLY A 340 -18.93 -15.96 -18.42
CA GLY A 340 -20.22 -15.26 -18.53
C GLY A 340 -20.15 -13.73 -18.44
N GLY A 341 -18.96 -13.14 -18.36
CA GLY A 341 -18.77 -11.69 -18.41
C GLY A 341 -18.59 -11.18 -19.84
N ASP A 342 -19.13 -9.99 -20.12
CA ASP A 342 -18.92 -9.25 -21.36
C ASP A 342 -17.85 -8.18 -21.17
N VAL A 343 -17.17 -7.80 -22.25
CA VAL A 343 -16.17 -6.73 -22.26
C VAL A 343 -16.54 -5.68 -23.31
N ILE A 344 -16.53 -4.42 -22.90
CA ILE A 344 -16.54 -3.29 -23.81
C ILE A 344 -15.21 -2.56 -23.64
N ALA A 345 -14.47 -2.36 -24.72
CA ALA A 345 -13.19 -1.67 -24.65
C ALA A 345 -12.99 -0.72 -25.82
N THR A 346 -12.23 0.34 -25.59
CA THR A 346 -11.72 1.25 -26.61
C THR A 346 -10.26 1.56 -26.31
N GLU A 347 -9.48 1.72 -27.38
CA GLU A 347 -8.05 1.99 -27.26
C GLU A 347 -7.59 2.98 -28.33
N ASP A 348 -6.68 3.86 -27.91
CA ASP A 348 -5.82 4.63 -28.79
C ASP A 348 -4.38 4.48 -28.25
N LEU A 349 -3.69 3.47 -28.77
CA LEU A 349 -2.35 3.14 -28.28
C LEU A 349 -1.31 4.22 -28.65
N SER A 350 -1.58 5.03 -29.69
CA SER A 350 -0.69 6.13 -30.09
C SER A 350 -0.72 7.28 -29.09
N GLU A 351 -1.86 7.51 -28.46
CA GLU A 351 -2.05 8.53 -27.41
C GLU A 351 -1.94 7.95 -26.00
N GLY A 352 -1.70 6.64 -25.87
CA GLY A 352 -1.61 5.96 -24.57
C GLY A 352 -2.95 5.89 -23.83
N VAL A 353 -4.07 5.87 -24.57
CA VAL A 353 -5.41 5.82 -23.98
C VAL A 353 -6.02 4.44 -24.14
N TYR A 354 -6.51 3.90 -23.02
CA TYR A 354 -7.24 2.63 -22.98
C TYR A 354 -8.35 2.69 -21.94
N ARG A 355 -9.56 2.28 -22.34
CA ARG A 355 -10.71 2.16 -21.44
C ARG A 355 -11.35 0.80 -21.64
N LYS A 356 -11.59 0.09 -20.54
CA LYS A 356 -12.23 -1.23 -20.54
C LYS A 356 -13.25 -1.30 -19.41
N LEU A 357 -14.42 -1.80 -19.75
CA LEU A 357 -15.50 -2.10 -18.83
C LEU A 357 -15.78 -3.60 -18.87
N VAL A 358 -15.79 -4.23 -17.71
CA VAL A 358 -16.20 -5.62 -17.55
C VAL A 358 -17.62 -5.63 -17.01
N LEU A 359 -18.50 -6.34 -17.70
CA LEU A 359 -19.95 -6.36 -17.43
C LEU A 359 -20.39 -7.78 -17.08
N ARG A 360 -21.34 -7.89 -16.18
CA ARG A 360 -22.05 -9.13 -15.84
C ARG A 360 -23.51 -8.79 -15.52
N GLU A 361 -24.46 -9.48 -16.17
CA GLU A 361 -25.92 -9.28 -15.97
C GLU A 361 -26.32 -7.80 -16.06
N ASN A 362 -25.85 -7.10 -17.10
CA ASN A 362 -26.07 -5.66 -17.33
C ASN A 362 -25.61 -4.75 -16.16
N LYS A 363 -24.61 -5.17 -15.40
CA LYS A 363 -23.96 -4.35 -14.36
C LYS A 363 -22.47 -4.26 -14.62
N ILE A 364 -21.86 -3.15 -14.24
CA ILE A 364 -20.41 -2.99 -14.26
C ILE A 364 -19.85 -3.78 -13.08
N VAL A 365 -18.91 -4.69 -13.35
CA VAL A 365 -18.15 -5.45 -12.33
C VAL A 365 -16.66 -5.12 -12.35
N GLY A 366 -16.21 -4.40 -13.37
CA GLY A 366 -14.83 -3.95 -13.46
C GLY A 366 -14.65 -2.77 -14.41
N VAL A 367 -13.69 -1.93 -14.06
CA VAL A 367 -13.33 -0.72 -14.83
C VAL A 367 -11.82 -0.60 -14.88
N LEU A 368 -11.28 -0.36 -16.05
CA LEU A 368 -9.89 -0.04 -16.26
C LEU A 368 -9.78 1.15 -17.22
N CYS A 369 -9.19 2.25 -16.73
CA CYS A 369 -8.94 3.46 -17.50
C CYS A 369 -7.46 3.79 -17.44
N VAL A 370 -6.83 4.03 -18.58
CA VAL A 370 -5.43 4.42 -18.74
C VAL A 370 -5.36 5.65 -19.63
N GLY A 371 -4.55 6.64 -19.27
CA GLY A 371 -4.42 7.92 -19.98
C GLY A 371 -5.60 8.85 -19.69
N ASP A 372 -6.77 8.55 -20.22
CA ASP A 372 -8.01 9.28 -19.89
C ASP A 372 -8.79 8.57 -18.79
N VAL A 373 -8.82 9.18 -17.60
CA VAL A 373 -9.50 8.66 -16.41
C VAL A 373 -10.74 9.49 -16.03
N THR A 374 -11.19 10.41 -16.88
CA THR A 374 -12.22 11.41 -16.58
C THR A 374 -13.50 10.80 -16.03
N ASP A 375 -14.03 9.74 -16.68
CA ASP A 375 -15.29 9.10 -16.29
C ASP A 375 -15.15 7.99 -15.24
N SER A 376 -13.94 7.72 -14.75
CA SER A 376 -13.68 6.56 -13.87
C SER A 376 -14.47 6.60 -12.56
N HIS A 377 -14.74 7.81 -12.02
CA HIS A 377 -15.57 7.97 -10.83
C HIS A 377 -17.04 7.67 -11.09
N TRP A 378 -17.57 8.13 -12.21
CA TRP A 378 -18.94 7.82 -12.62
C TRP A 378 -19.15 6.32 -12.83
N TYR A 379 -18.20 5.63 -13.49
CA TYR A 379 -18.25 4.17 -13.59
C TYR A 379 -18.18 3.48 -12.24
N TYR A 380 -17.38 4.03 -11.31
CA TYR A 380 -17.29 3.52 -9.94
C TYR A 380 -18.61 3.66 -9.19
N GLU A 381 -19.33 4.78 -9.35
CA GLU A 381 -20.65 5.01 -8.77
C GLU A 381 -21.66 4.01 -9.34
N LEU A 382 -21.76 3.86 -10.68
CA LEU A 382 -22.64 2.88 -11.30
C LEU A 382 -22.36 1.44 -10.82
N MET A 383 -21.09 1.08 -10.68
CA MET A 383 -20.66 -0.21 -10.17
C MET A 383 -21.06 -0.40 -8.70
N SER A 384 -20.80 0.60 -7.84
CA SER A 384 -21.07 0.56 -6.40
C SER A 384 -22.58 0.46 -6.11
N ASP A 385 -23.39 1.13 -6.91
CA ASP A 385 -24.85 1.11 -6.79
C ASP A 385 -25.46 -0.16 -7.41
N GLY A 386 -24.65 -0.95 -8.13
CA GLY A 386 -25.13 -2.12 -8.88
C GLY A 386 -26.16 -1.75 -9.93
N ALA A 387 -26.01 -0.58 -10.56
CA ALA A 387 -26.94 -0.01 -11.51
C ALA A 387 -27.10 -0.92 -12.75
N ASP A 388 -28.35 -1.09 -13.21
CA ASP A 388 -28.65 -1.74 -14.50
C ASP A 388 -28.33 -0.76 -15.63
N ILE A 389 -27.36 -1.12 -16.47
CA ILE A 389 -26.86 -0.26 -17.55
C ILE A 389 -27.50 -0.60 -18.90
N SER A 390 -28.56 -1.44 -18.95
CA SER A 390 -29.17 -1.92 -20.21
C SER A 390 -29.57 -0.79 -21.16
N SER A 391 -30.10 0.31 -20.60
CA SER A 391 -30.59 1.45 -21.41
C SER A 391 -29.49 2.34 -21.97
N ILE A 392 -28.27 2.31 -21.38
CA ILE A 392 -27.15 3.16 -21.77
C ILE A 392 -25.95 2.35 -22.30
N ARG A 393 -26.11 1.02 -22.42
CA ARG A 393 -25.02 0.09 -22.74
C ARG A 393 -24.24 0.49 -24.00
N ASP A 394 -24.92 0.88 -25.06
CA ASP A 394 -24.30 1.18 -26.36
C ASP A 394 -23.46 2.46 -26.34
N MET A 395 -23.77 3.38 -25.40
CA MET A 395 -23.06 4.65 -25.24
C MET A 395 -22.11 4.66 -24.04
N LEU A 396 -22.17 3.62 -23.21
CA LEU A 396 -21.48 3.56 -21.92
C LEU A 396 -19.97 3.83 -22.04
N ILE A 397 -19.30 3.26 -23.04
CA ILE A 397 -17.85 3.38 -23.24
C ILE A 397 -17.39 4.81 -23.55
N PHE A 398 -18.29 5.65 -24.08
CA PHE A 398 -18.01 7.05 -24.43
C PHE A 398 -18.11 7.99 -23.22
N GLY A 399 -18.59 7.50 -22.05
CA GLY A 399 -18.63 8.24 -20.80
C GLY A 399 -20.00 8.87 -20.50
N GLN A 400 -20.06 9.52 -19.31
CA GLN A 400 -21.28 10.05 -18.71
C GLN A 400 -22.02 11.02 -19.64
N ALA A 401 -21.30 11.98 -20.24
CA ALA A 401 -21.92 13.02 -21.08
C ALA A 401 -22.68 12.47 -22.27
N TYR A 402 -22.22 11.38 -22.85
CA TYR A 402 -22.91 10.73 -24.00
C TYR A 402 -24.13 9.93 -23.57
N CYS A 403 -24.06 9.30 -22.37
CA CYS A 403 -25.20 8.57 -21.82
C CYS A 403 -26.35 9.49 -21.42
N GLU A 404 -26.07 10.67 -20.87
CA GLU A 404 -27.08 11.69 -20.49
C GLU A 404 -27.75 12.35 -21.69
N GLN A 405 -27.09 12.41 -22.86
CA GLN A 405 -27.67 12.93 -24.08
C GLN A 405 -28.59 11.90 -24.81
N ALA A 406 -28.37 10.61 -24.50
CA ALA A 406 -29.12 9.51 -25.12
C ALA A 406 -30.37 9.10 -24.32
N ALA A 407 -30.50 9.56 -23.08
CA ALA A 407 -31.63 9.32 -22.17
C ALA A 407 -32.70 10.39 -22.31
#